data_dd079ebb93a6a5dffa65d284156e0e82
#
_entry.id   dd079ebb93a6a5dffa65d284156e0e82
#
_cell.length_a   1.000
_cell.length_b   1.000
_cell.length_c   1.000
_cell.angle_alpha   90.00
_cell.angle_beta   90.00
_cell.angle_gamma   90.00
#
_symmetry.space_group_name_H-M   'P 1'
#
loop_
_entity.id
_entity.type
_entity.pdbx_description
1 polymer ?
#
loop_
_entity_poly.entity_id
_entity_poly.type
_entity_poly.pdbx_seq_one_letter_code
_entity_poly.pdbx_strand_id
1 'polypeptide(L)'
;MKQDLFDLTDQLGVVIGATGILGGAISQALAGAGASVAVLGRNPERGQARVGAIRELGGTADFFLADALDRDSLRAAKEKIIQQWGTPTILVNAAGGNDPKVTVTSDLPFEKIPTDDWRASFDLNLTAGALLPCQEFGAAMKDAGRGSIINIASIAAHVPLSRVVAYAAAKSAVLNLTQFLAREWAPYGVRVNSITPGFFPGEQNRRLLFTENGSPTERGQAILNHTPLKRFGQPEELAGAIVFLASPAASGFVTGMDLRVDGGFLAQTL
;
A
#
# COMPACT_ATOMS: atom_id res chain seq x y z
N MET A 1 32.89 5.85 8.12
CA MET A 1 31.62 5.63 8.82
C MET A 1 30.90 4.48 8.13
N LYS A 2 30.35 3.49 8.86
CA LYS A 2 29.48 2.47 8.25
C LYS A 2 28.20 3.22 7.80
N GLN A 3 27.90 3.15 6.52
CA GLN A 3 26.64 3.68 5.99
C GLN A 3 25.50 2.86 6.60
N ASP A 4 24.53 3.52 7.21
CA ASP A 4 23.31 2.85 7.64
C ASP A 4 22.50 2.49 6.38
N LEU A 5 22.32 1.18 6.16
CA LEU A 5 21.61 0.68 4.98
C LEU A 5 20.14 1.11 4.93
N PHE A 6 19.56 1.47 6.05
CA PHE A 6 18.15 1.80 6.19
C PHE A 6 17.89 3.31 6.39
N ASP A 7 18.95 4.12 6.33
CA ASP A 7 18.82 5.58 6.37
C ASP A 7 18.17 6.09 5.08
N LEU A 8 17.06 6.81 5.23
CA LEU A 8 16.32 7.46 4.16
C LEU A 8 16.45 9.00 4.21
N THR A 9 17.44 9.52 4.93
CA THR A 9 17.78 10.96 4.90
C THR A 9 17.95 11.39 3.43
N ASP A 10 17.45 12.57 3.09
CA ASP A 10 17.40 13.11 1.72
C ASP A 10 16.50 12.35 0.72
N GLN A 11 15.70 11.37 1.19
CA GLN A 11 14.66 10.76 0.39
C GLN A 11 13.32 11.47 0.59
N LEU A 12 12.54 11.55 -0.49
CA LEU A 12 11.17 12.08 -0.48
C LEU A 12 10.20 10.95 -0.82
N GLY A 13 9.37 10.59 0.17
CA GLY A 13 8.33 9.58 0.04
C GLY A 13 6.96 10.19 -0.24
N VAL A 14 6.28 9.70 -1.26
CA VAL A 14 4.85 9.95 -1.51
C VAL A 14 4.07 8.70 -1.12
N VAL A 15 3.07 8.83 -0.24
CA VAL A 15 2.23 7.71 0.19
C VAL A 15 0.77 7.98 -0.21
N ILE A 16 0.29 7.23 -1.21
CA ILE A 16 -1.10 7.24 -1.66
C ILE A 16 -1.93 6.40 -0.70
N GLY A 17 -3.04 6.94 -0.19
CA GLY A 17 -3.85 6.27 0.83
C GLY A 17 -3.27 6.35 2.24
N ALA A 18 -2.40 7.31 2.50
CA ALA A 18 -1.73 7.53 3.79
C ALA A 18 -2.69 7.81 4.98
N THR A 19 -3.92 8.21 4.70
CA THR A 19 -4.96 8.41 5.72
C THR A 19 -5.57 7.10 6.24
N GLY A 20 -5.30 5.97 5.58
CA GLY A 20 -5.67 4.64 6.03
C GLY A 20 -4.72 4.07 7.10
N ILE A 21 -5.08 2.92 7.66
CA ILE A 21 -4.30 2.29 8.75
C ILE A 21 -2.91 1.88 8.26
N LEU A 22 -2.82 1.06 7.20
CA LEU A 22 -1.54 0.60 6.68
C LEU A 22 -0.74 1.76 6.08
N GLY A 23 -1.38 2.62 5.25
CA GLY A 23 -0.72 3.78 4.68
C GLY A 23 -0.18 4.75 5.73
N GLY A 24 -0.86 4.86 6.86
CA GLY A 24 -0.40 5.64 8.01
C GLY A 24 0.83 5.06 8.68
N ALA A 25 0.84 3.77 8.99
CA ALA A 25 2.01 3.10 9.56
C ALA A 25 3.22 3.15 8.60
N ILE A 26 2.97 2.97 7.30
CA ILE A 26 3.97 3.13 6.25
C ILE A 26 4.57 4.54 6.24
N SER A 27 3.72 5.57 6.33
CA SER A 27 4.17 6.96 6.37
C SER A 27 5.05 7.25 7.60
N GLN A 28 4.67 6.71 8.77
CA GLN A 28 5.48 6.81 9.99
C GLN A 28 6.81 6.06 9.87
N ALA A 29 6.82 4.88 9.25
CA ALA A 29 8.04 4.09 9.06
C ALA A 29 9.05 4.83 8.15
N LEU A 30 8.61 5.40 7.03
CA LEU A 30 9.46 6.18 6.13
C LEU A 30 10.02 7.42 6.84
N ALA A 31 9.17 8.17 7.56
CA ALA A 31 9.60 9.35 8.30
C ALA A 31 10.54 9.00 9.45
N GLY A 32 10.29 7.90 10.16
CA GLY A 32 11.15 7.40 11.23
C GLY A 32 12.53 6.94 10.73
N ALA A 33 12.65 6.57 9.45
CA ALA A 33 13.91 6.28 8.79
C ALA A 33 14.60 7.53 8.17
N GLY A 34 14.05 8.73 8.37
CA GLY A 34 14.64 10.01 7.94
C GLY A 34 14.05 10.61 6.68
N ALA A 35 13.12 9.95 5.97
CA ALA A 35 12.51 10.52 4.77
C ALA A 35 11.56 11.69 5.09
N SER A 36 11.51 12.67 4.20
CA SER A 36 10.38 13.60 4.13
C SER A 36 9.18 12.90 3.51
N VAL A 37 7.97 13.03 4.08
CA VAL A 37 6.81 12.26 3.64
C VAL A 37 5.65 13.14 3.22
N ALA A 38 5.26 13.05 1.96
CA ALA A 38 4.01 13.58 1.43
C ALA A 38 2.87 12.60 1.72
N VAL A 39 1.97 12.98 2.62
CA VAL A 39 0.78 12.24 3.02
C VAL A 39 -0.36 12.59 2.07
N LEU A 40 -0.76 11.67 1.18
CA LEU A 40 -1.84 11.89 0.22
C LEU A 40 -3.13 11.17 0.60
N GLY A 41 -4.24 11.88 0.46
CA GLY A 41 -5.57 11.33 0.72
C GLY A 41 -6.69 12.34 0.48
N ARG A 42 -7.94 11.88 0.55
CA ARG A 42 -9.15 12.68 0.28
C ARG A 42 -9.70 13.41 1.51
N ASN A 43 -9.29 13.01 2.70
CA ASN A 43 -9.80 13.57 3.96
C ASN A 43 -8.74 14.44 4.63
N PRO A 44 -8.90 15.79 4.63
CA PRO A 44 -7.93 16.71 5.21
C PRO A 44 -7.72 16.52 6.72
N GLU A 45 -8.79 16.25 7.47
CA GLU A 45 -8.71 16.07 8.93
C GLU A 45 -7.85 14.85 9.29
N ARG A 46 -8.12 13.69 8.67
CA ARG A 46 -7.30 12.47 8.85
C ARG A 46 -5.86 12.68 8.35
N GLY A 47 -5.70 13.43 7.26
CA GLY A 47 -4.39 13.78 6.71
C GLY A 47 -3.56 14.61 7.68
N GLN A 48 -4.13 15.69 8.22
CA GLN A 48 -3.46 16.54 9.20
C GLN A 48 -3.18 15.80 10.51
N ALA A 49 -4.09 14.96 10.99
CA ALA A 49 -3.83 14.10 12.15
C ALA A 49 -2.64 13.16 11.92
N ARG A 50 -2.51 12.61 10.71
CA ARG A 50 -1.36 11.76 10.35
C ARG A 50 -0.06 12.55 10.33
N VAL A 51 -0.06 13.75 9.75
CA VAL A 51 1.10 14.66 9.74
C VAL A 51 1.49 15.04 11.17
N GLY A 52 0.52 15.39 12.02
CA GLY A 52 0.75 15.69 13.44
C GLY A 52 1.48 14.54 14.15
N ALA A 53 0.96 13.31 14.02
CA ALA A 53 1.56 12.13 14.63
C ALA A 53 3.00 11.84 14.15
N ILE A 54 3.31 12.10 12.87
CA ILE A 54 4.67 11.96 12.34
C ILE A 54 5.59 13.03 12.93
N ARG A 55 5.13 14.28 13.00
CA ARG A 55 5.91 15.42 13.53
C ARG A 55 6.19 15.30 15.03
N GLU A 56 5.23 14.78 15.80
CA GLU A 56 5.41 14.48 17.24
C GLU A 56 6.52 13.46 17.50
N LEU A 57 6.77 12.56 16.54
CA LEU A 57 7.89 11.61 16.58
C LEU A 57 9.19 12.16 15.99
N GLY A 58 9.24 13.46 15.65
CA GLY A 58 10.42 14.12 15.08
C GLY A 58 10.59 13.95 13.58
N GLY A 59 9.63 13.33 12.87
CA GLY A 59 9.66 13.15 11.42
C GLY A 59 9.21 14.40 10.66
N THR A 60 9.53 14.43 9.36
CA THR A 60 9.11 15.49 8.43
C THR A 60 7.97 14.97 7.55
N ALA A 61 6.81 15.62 7.61
CA ALA A 61 5.67 15.29 6.76
C ALA A 61 4.80 16.50 6.46
N ASP A 62 4.06 16.44 5.34
CA ASP A 62 2.99 17.39 5.02
C ASP A 62 1.84 16.68 4.30
N PHE A 63 0.64 17.26 4.37
CA PHE A 63 -0.56 16.72 3.76
C PHE A 63 -0.87 17.39 2.43
N PHE A 64 -1.11 16.56 1.41
CA PHE A 64 -1.55 17.01 0.09
C PHE A 64 -2.88 16.35 -0.24
N LEU A 65 -3.91 17.18 -0.41
CA LEU A 65 -5.23 16.70 -0.82
C LEU A 65 -5.15 16.11 -2.23
N ALA A 66 -5.52 14.85 -2.37
CA ALA A 66 -5.57 14.17 -3.66
C ALA A 66 -6.63 13.06 -3.68
N ASP A 67 -7.38 12.97 -4.77
CA ASP A 67 -8.15 11.79 -5.13
C ASP A 67 -7.33 10.95 -6.12
N ALA A 68 -7.00 9.73 -5.72
CA ALA A 68 -6.19 8.83 -6.56
C ALA A 68 -6.94 8.29 -7.79
N LEU A 69 -8.27 8.45 -7.87
CA LEU A 69 -9.08 8.17 -9.06
C LEU A 69 -9.11 9.35 -10.04
N ASP A 70 -8.73 10.54 -9.61
CA ASP A 70 -8.69 11.73 -10.42
C ASP A 70 -7.25 12.08 -10.80
N ARG A 71 -6.92 11.91 -12.08
CA ARG A 71 -5.57 12.18 -12.62
C ARG A 71 -5.16 13.64 -12.43
N ASP A 72 -6.07 14.59 -12.63
CA ASP A 72 -5.75 16.02 -12.49
C ASP A 72 -5.50 16.39 -11.02
N SER A 73 -6.26 15.77 -10.10
CA SER A 73 -6.00 15.88 -8.66
C SER A 73 -4.62 15.36 -8.27
N LEU A 74 -4.22 14.17 -8.78
CA LEU A 74 -2.88 13.62 -8.57
C LEU A 74 -1.79 14.51 -9.14
N ARG A 75 -1.99 15.05 -10.36
CA ARG A 75 -1.05 15.96 -11.02
C ARG A 75 -0.87 17.25 -10.23
N ALA A 76 -1.95 17.87 -9.79
CA ALA A 76 -1.89 19.08 -8.97
C ALA A 76 -1.17 18.83 -7.63
N ALA A 77 -1.40 17.69 -6.99
CA ALA A 77 -0.67 17.30 -5.77
C ALA A 77 0.82 17.10 -6.07
N LYS A 78 1.17 16.39 -7.15
CA LYS A 78 2.56 16.18 -7.58
C LYS A 78 3.29 17.50 -7.81
N GLU A 79 2.67 18.45 -8.51
CA GLU A 79 3.27 19.76 -8.80
C GLU A 79 3.58 20.53 -7.51
N LYS A 80 2.66 20.54 -6.54
CA LYS A 80 2.89 21.16 -5.22
C LYS A 80 4.01 20.49 -4.46
N ILE A 81 4.08 19.14 -4.48
CA ILE A 81 5.15 18.37 -3.81
C ILE A 81 6.49 18.70 -4.44
N ILE A 82 6.58 18.71 -5.77
CA ILE A 82 7.82 19.01 -6.49
C ILE A 82 8.26 20.45 -6.23
N GLN A 83 7.34 21.40 -6.18
CA GLN A 83 7.64 22.79 -5.87
C GLN A 83 8.18 22.95 -4.44
N GLN A 84 7.64 22.19 -3.48
CA GLN A 84 8.00 22.31 -2.06
C GLN A 84 9.27 21.56 -1.70
N TRP A 85 9.46 20.34 -2.24
CA TRP A 85 10.50 19.41 -1.79
C TRP A 85 11.34 18.77 -2.91
N GLY A 86 11.00 19.03 -4.17
CA GLY A 86 11.66 18.39 -5.32
C GLY A 86 10.99 17.09 -5.76
N THR A 87 11.64 16.39 -6.70
CA THR A 87 11.10 15.16 -7.28
C THR A 87 11.10 14.02 -6.25
N PRO A 88 9.96 13.34 -6.02
CA PRO A 88 9.89 12.18 -5.15
C PRO A 88 10.84 11.06 -5.58
N THR A 89 11.43 10.39 -4.60
CA THR A 89 12.31 9.23 -4.80
C THR A 89 11.67 7.92 -4.35
N ILE A 90 10.60 8.00 -3.56
CA ILE A 90 9.84 6.86 -3.07
C ILE A 90 8.35 7.10 -3.36
N LEU A 91 7.66 6.12 -3.94
CA LEU A 91 6.21 6.09 -4.09
C LEU A 91 5.67 4.83 -3.45
N VAL A 92 4.74 4.99 -2.49
CA VAL A 92 4.02 3.85 -1.92
C VAL A 92 2.54 3.95 -2.28
N ASN A 93 2.05 2.95 -2.99
CA ASN A 93 0.66 2.84 -3.42
C ASN A 93 -0.11 1.95 -2.43
N ALA A 94 -0.70 2.58 -1.40
CA ALA A 94 -1.43 1.92 -0.33
C ALA A 94 -2.95 2.21 -0.34
N ALA A 95 -3.46 2.86 -1.39
CA ALA A 95 -4.90 3.03 -1.59
C ALA A 95 -5.55 1.71 -2.03
N GLY A 96 -6.76 1.48 -1.54
CA GLY A 96 -7.54 0.29 -1.87
C GLY A 96 -8.32 -0.25 -0.68
N GLY A 97 -9.07 -1.30 -0.93
CA GLY A 97 -9.88 -1.99 0.07
C GLY A 97 -10.97 -2.83 -0.57
N ASN A 98 -11.59 -3.71 0.23
CA ASN A 98 -12.73 -4.49 -0.22
C ASN A 98 -14.02 -3.67 -0.07
N ASP A 99 -14.89 -3.72 -1.09
CA ASP A 99 -16.21 -3.09 -1.07
C ASP A 99 -17.29 -4.13 -0.71
N PRO A 100 -18.17 -3.85 0.27
CA PRO A 100 -19.32 -4.71 0.57
C PRO A 100 -20.23 -5.01 -0.62
N LYS A 101 -20.34 -4.07 -1.59
CA LYS A 101 -21.17 -4.19 -2.80
C LYS A 101 -20.71 -5.30 -3.76
N VAL A 102 -19.45 -5.74 -3.64
CA VAL A 102 -18.87 -6.84 -4.43
C VAL A 102 -18.39 -7.99 -3.54
N THR A 103 -18.82 -7.99 -2.29
CA THR A 103 -18.50 -9.07 -1.35
C THR A 103 -19.53 -10.18 -1.48
N VAL A 104 -19.10 -11.37 -1.86
CA VAL A 104 -19.98 -12.54 -2.00
C VAL A 104 -20.56 -12.95 -0.66
N THR A 105 -21.90 -13.03 -0.58
CA THR A 105 -22.68 -13.46 0.59
C THR A 105 -23.82 -14.37 0.13
N SER A 106 -24.62 -14.91 1.08
CA SER A 106 -25.88 -15.61 0.75
C SER A 106 -26.85 -14.73 -0.05
N ASP A 107 -26.90 -13.42 0.26
CA ASP A 107 -27.83 -12.48 -0.37
C ASP A 107 -27.28 -11.89 -1.68
N LEU A 108 -25.94 -11.88 -1.84
CA LEU A 108 -25.24 -11.45 -3.03
C LEU A 108 -24.29 -12.55 -3.53
N PRO A 109 -24.80 -13.61 -4.17
CA PRO A 109 -23.97 -14.62 -4.80
C PRO A 109 -23.22 -14.05 -6.02
N PHE A 110 -22.13 -14.72 -6.44
CA PHE A 110 -21.21 -14.23 -7.46
C PHE A 110 -21.92 -13.77 -8.75
N GLU A 111 -22.86 -14.53 -9.24
CA GLU A 111 -23.59 -14.27 -10.48
C GLU A 111 -24.53 -13.06 -10.40
N LYS A 112 -24.76 -12.50 -9.21
CA LYS A 112 -25.56 -11.29 -8.99
C LYS A 112 -24.73 -10.04 -8.73
N ILE A 113 -23.42 -10.13 -8.71
CA ILE A 113 -22.54 -8.93 -8.54
C ILE A 113 -22.79 -7.97 -9.71
N PRO A 114 -23.21 -6.71 -9.45
CA PRO A 114 -23.41 -5.74 -10.52
C PRO A 114 -22.07 -5.42 -11.20
N THR A 115 -22.06 -5.37 -12.53
CA THR A 115 -20.85 -5.10 -13.31
C THR A 115 -20.26 -3.72 -13.02
N ASP A 116 -21.08 -2.73 -12.70
CA ASP A 116 -20.59 -1.38 -12.37
C ASP A 116 -19.92 -1.34 -10.99
N ASP A 117 -20.44 -2.07 -10.01
CA ASP A 117 -19.77 -2.21 -8.69
C ASP A 117 -18.46 -3.02 -8.83
N TRP A 118 -18.43 -4.02 -9.73
CA TRP A 118 -17.21 -4.74 -10.09
C TRP A 118 -16.15 -3.78 -10.67
N ARG A 119 -16.52 -2.93 -11.65
CA ARG A 119 -15.63 -1.92 -12.24
C ARG A 119 -15.12 -0.95 -11.17
N ALA A 120 -16.01 -0.44 -10.31
CA ALA A 120 -15.64 0.46 -9.22
C ALA A 120 -14.61 -0.17 -8.26
N SER A 121 -14.71 -1.48 -8.00
CA SER A 121 -13.70 -2.20 -7.22
C SER A 121 -12.34 -2.26 -7.92
N PHE A 122 -12.31 -2.47 -9.24
CA PHE A 122 -11.07 -2.39 -10.03
C PHE A 122 -10.51 -0.98 -10.07
N ASP A 123 -11.35 0.02 -10.25
CA ASP A 123 -10.93 1.42 -10.24
C ASP A 123 -10.28 1.79 -8.90
N LEU A 124 -10.88 1.39 -7.79
CA LEU A 124 -10.30 1.63 -6.47
C LEU A 124 -8.97 0.92 -6.25
N ASN A 125 -8.88 -0.38 -6.59
CA ASN A 125 -7.77 -1.24 -6.18
C ASN A 125 -6.63 -1.35 -7.19
N LEU A 126 -6.90 -1.12 -8.48
CA LEU A 126 -5.91 -1.13 -9.54
C LEU A 126 -5.66 0.28 -10.09
N THR A 127 -6.71 0.98 -10.56
CA THR A 127 -6.56 2.29 -11.21
C THR A 127 -6.03 3.33 -10.22
N ALA A 128 -6.71 3.54 -9.10
CA ALA A 128 -6.26 4.42 -8.01
C ALA A 128 -5.15 3.80 -7.16
N GLY A 129 -5.22 2.48 -6.98
CA GLY A 129 -4.32 1.72 -6.11
C GLY A 129 -2.92 1.50 -6.66
N ALA A 130 -2.67 1.73 -7.95
CA ALA A 130 -1.35 1.58 -8.56
C ALA A 130 -1.19 2.34 -9.88
N LEU A 131 -2.12 2.20 -10.85
CA LEU A 131 -1.92 2.64 -12.23
C LEU A 131 -1.69 4.14 -12.32
N LEU A 132 -2.67 4.97 -11.91
CA LEU A 132 -2.58 6.44 -12.02
C LEU A 132 -1.43 7.03 -11.20
N PRO A 133 -1.20 6.61 -9.93
CA PRO A 133 -0.03 7.09 -9.18
C PRO A 133 1.29 6.73 -9.85
N CYS A 134 1.45 5.52 -10.39
CA CYS A 134 2.65 5.15 -11.13
C CYS A 134 2.82 6.03 -12.39
N GLN A 135 1.75 6.30 -13.13
CA GLN A 135 1.81 7.15 -14.31
C GLN A 135 2.19 8.61 -13.99
N GLU A 136 1.73 9.16 -12.87
CA GLU A 136 2.01 10.55 -12.51
C GLU A 136 3.34 10.71 -11.76
N PHE A 137 3.56 9.96 -10.68
CA PHE A 137 4.77 10.09 -9.86
C PHE A 137 5.93 9.25 -10.40
N GLY A 138 5.65 8.03 -10.89
CA GLY A 138 6.65 7.15 -11.46
C GLY A 138 7.27 7.71 -12.74
N ALA A 139 6.49 8.40 -13.58
CA ALA A 139 7.02 9.11 -14.75
C ALA A 139 8.03 10.19 -14.33
N ALA A 140 7.74 10.98 -13.28
CA ALA A 140 8.67 11.97 -12.76
C ALA A 140 9.96 11.34 -12.21
N MET A 141 9.88 10.18 -11.55
CA MET A 141 11.03 9.41 -11.08
C MET A 141 11.87 8.91 -12.25
N LYS A 142 11.21 8.39 -13.30
CA LYS A 142 11.88 7.95 -14.54
C LYS A 142 12.66 9.09 -15.19
N ASP A 143 12.06 10.27 -15.31
CA ASP A 143 12.70 11.45 -15.87
C ASP A 143 13.89 11.93 -15.01
N ALA A 144 13.80 11.73 -13.68
CA ALA A 144 14.89 12.03 -12.74
C ALA A 144 15.97 10.93 -12.66
N GLY A 145 15.78 9.78 -13.34
CA GLY A 145 16.74 8.68 -13.38
C GLY A 145 16.88 7.90 -12.09
N ARG A 146 15.95 8.01 -11.15
CA ARG A 146 15.98 7.31 -9.85
C ARG A 146 14.60 7.20 -9.21
N GLY A 147 14.33 6.08 -8.56
CA GLY A 147 13.10 5.90 -7.78
C GLY A 147 12.91 4.50 -7.22
N SER A 148 12.06 4.41 -6.20
CA SER A 148 11.56 3.15 -5.66
C SER A 148 10.05 3.22 -5.53
N ILE A 149 9.33 2.37 -6.26
CA ILE A 149 7.88 2.25 -6.22
C ILE A 149 7.53 0.97 -5.47
N ILE A 150 6.64 1.07 -4.49
CA ILE A 150 6.19 -0.03 -3.65
C ILE A 150 4.66 -0.11 -3.73
N ASN A 151 4.15 -1.15 -4.37
CA ASN A 151 2.71 -1.38 -4.50
C ASN A 151 2.22 -2.29 -3.36
N ILE A 152 1.18 -1.88 -2.65
CA ILE A 152 0.57 -2.74 -1.64
C ILE A 152 -0.42 -3.69 -2.32
N ALA A 153 0.00 -4.93 -2.45
CA ALA A 153 -0.81 -6.04 -2.95
C ALA A 153 -1.69 -6.66 -1.85
N SER A 154 -1.86 -7.96 -1.84
CA SER A 154 -2.62 -8.72 -0.83
C SER A 154 -2.37 -10.21 -0.98
N ILE A 155 -2.48 -10.98 0.09
CA ILE A 155 -2.57 -12.46 0.01
C ILE A 155 -3.70 -12.92 -0.92
N ALA A 156 -4.78 -12.12 -1.05
CA ALA A 156 -5.86 -12.39 -1.99
C ALA A 156 -5.43 -12.40 -3.47
N ALA A 157 -4.26 -11.83 -3.80
CA ALA A 157 -3.69 -11.90 -5.14
C ALA A 157 -3.08 -13.27 -5.47
N HIS A 158 -2.76 -14.06 -4.46
CA HIS A 158 -2.09 -15.36 -4.59
C HIS A 158 -3.00 -16.54 -4.40
N VAL A 159 -4.05 -16.41 -3.59
CA VAL A 159 -5.01 -17.48 -3.28
C VAL A 159 -6.43 -16.94 -3.38
N PRO A 160 -7.40 -17.77 -3.77
CA PRO A 160 -8.79 -17.37 -3.91
C PRO A 160 -9.46 -17.24 -2.53
N LEU A 161 -9.18 -16.14 -1.84
CA LEU A 161 -9.83 -15.88 -0.56
C LEU A 161 -11.34 -15.79 -0.73
N SER A 162 -12.07 -16.44 0.17
CA SER A 162 -13.53 -16.43 0.18
C SER A 162 -14.10 -15.01 0.20
N ARG A 163 -15.19 -14.80 -0.55
CA ARG A 163 -16.02 -13.59 -0.61
C ARG A 163 -15.45 -12.38 -1.36
N VAL A 164 -14.14 -12.24 -1.57
CA VAL A 164 -13.51 -11.00 -2.03
C VAL A 164 -13.00 -11.07 -3.47
N VAL A 165 -13.79 -11.67 -4.37
CA VAL A 165 -13.36 -12.03 -5.72
C VAL A 165 -12.91 -10.82 -6.57
N ALA A 166 -13.65 -9.71 -6.56
CA ALA A 166 -13.29 -8.51 -7.34
C ALA A 166 -11.99 -7.87 -6.81
N TYR A 167 -11.88 -7.77 -5.49
CA TYR A 167 -10.66 -7.31 -4.81
C TYR A 167 -9.46 -8.21 -5.15
N ALA A 168 -9.62 -9.53 -5.05
CA ALA A 168 -8.57 -10.50 -5.32
C ALA A 168 -8.06 -10.38 -6.76
N ALA A 169 -8.97 -10.31 -7.74
CA ALA A 169 -8.63 -10.13 -9.15
C ALA A 169 -7.87 -8.81 -9.41
N ALA A 170 -8.33 -7.70 -8.82
CA ALA A 170 -7.65 -6.41 -8.93
C ALA A 170 -6.25 -6.45 -8.30
N LYS A 171 -6.06 -7.08 -7.13
CA LYS A 171 -4.75 -7.22 -6.49
C LYS A 171 -3.81 -8.17 -7.23
N SER A 172 -4.32 -9.19 -7.92
CA SER A 172 -3.53 -10.01 -8.86
C SER A 172 -3.02 -9.17 -10.04
N ALA A 173 -3.86 -8.27 -10.56
CA ALA A 173 -3.45 -7.32 -11.61
C ALA A 173 -2.36 -6.35 -11.12
N VAL A 174 -2.39 -5.91 -9.84
CA VAL A 174 -1.33 -5.09 -9.25
C VAL A 174 0.01 -5.82 -9.23
N LEU A 175 0.05 -7.12 -8.91
CA LEU A 175 1.29 -7.92 -8.96
C LEU A 175 1.85 -7.98 -10.38
N ASN A 176 1.00 -8.24 -11.38
CA ASN A 176 1.43 -8.28 -12.78
C ASN A 176 1.94 -6.90 -13.26
N LEU A 177 1.21 -5.82 -12.94
CA LEU A 177 1.63 -4.45 -13.24
C LEU A 177 2.98 -4.11 -12.58
N THR A 178 3.21 -4.56 -11.35
CA THR A 178 4.49 -4.39 -10.64
C THR A 178 5.65 -5.01 -11.43
N GLN A 179 5.51 -6.24 -11.89
CA GLN A 179 6.53 -6.94 -12.68
C GLN A 179 6.77 -6.28 -14.04
N PHE A 180 5.67 -5.86 -14.70
CA PHE A 180 5.76 -5.14 -15.97
C PHE A 180 6.56 -3.85 -15.82
N LEU A 181 6.19 -2.99 -14.85
CA LEU A 181 6.87 -1.72 -14.61
C LEU A 181 8.32 -1.91 -14.13
N ALA A 182 8.61 -2.95 -13.34
CA ALA A 182 9.95 -3.29 -12.92
C ALA A 182 10.89 -3.50 -14.12
N ARG A 183 10.43 -4.26 -15.12
CA ARG A 183 11.17 -4.48 -16.37
C ARG A 183 11.30 -3.21 -17.21
N GLU A 184 10.18 -2.49 -17.41
CA GLU A 184 10.13 -1.32 -18.28
C GLU A 184 10.94 -0.13 -17.75
N TRP A 185 11.00 0.03 -16.41
CA TRP A 185 11.58 1.22 -15.81
C TRP A 185 12.96 0.99 -15.18
N ALA A 186 13.43 -0.25 -15.10
CA ALA A 186 14.79 -0.54 -14.63
C ALA A 186 15.90 0.21 -15.43
N PRO A 187 15.83 0.32 -16.78
CA PRO A 187 16.81 1.09 -17.54
C PRO A 187 16.87 2.57 -17.17
N TYR A 188 15.83 3.08 -16.54
CA TYR A 188 15.74 4.48 -16.08
C TYR A 188 16.03 4.64 -14.58
N GLY A 189 16.64 3.63 -13.94
CA GLY A 189 16.99 3.71 -12.52
C GLY A 189 15.83 3.64 -11.54
N VAL A 190 14.63 3.22 -12.00
CA VAL A 190 13.44 3.07 -11.13
C VAL A 190 13.19 1.60 -10.82
N ARG A 191 13.17 1.25 -9.54
CA ARG A 191 12.80 -0.06 -9.04
C ARG A 191 11.32 -0.10 -8.72
N VAL A 192 10.64 -1.20 -9.04
CA VAL A 192 9.22 -1.38 -8.73
C VAL A 192 9.02 -2.74 -8.08
N ASN A 193 8.51 -2.75 -6.86
CA ASN A 193 8.27 -3.96 -6.07
C ASN A 193 6.87 -3.92 -5.46
N SER A 194 6.42 -5.04 -4.90
CA SER A 194 5.21 -5.11 -4.11
C SER A 194 5.46 -5.65 -2.71
N ILE A 195 4.56 -5.30 -1.81
CA ILE A 195 4.41 -5.97 -0.52
C ILE A 195 3.05 -6.64 -0.51
N THR A 196 3.01 -7.90 -0.10
CA THR A 196 1.80 -8.68 0.11
C THR A 196 1.52 -8.81 1.60
N PRO A 197 0.66 -7.94 2.18
CA PRO A 197 0.23 -8.09 3.56
C PRO A 197 -0.71 -9.28 3.75
N GLY A 198 -0.61 -9.93 4.91
CA GLY A 198 -1.60 -10.87 5.41
C GLY A 198 -2.83 -10.16 6.01
N PHE A 199 -3.30 -10.66 7.14
CA PHE A 199 -4.42 -10.05 7.84
C PHE A 199 -3.96 -9.05 8.91
N PHE A 200 -4.24 -7.78 8.65
CA PHE A 200 -3.99 -6.66 9.55
C PHE A 200 -5.35 -6.06 9.95
N PRO A 201 -5.76 -6.15 11.23
CA PRO A 201 -7.01 -5.58 11.71
C PRO A 201 -7.03 -4.06 11.57
N GLY A 202 -8.13 -3.55 11.04
CA GLY A 202 -8.37 -2.13 10.87
C GLY A 202 -9.85 -1.80 11.01
N GLU A 203 -10.23 -0.53 10.98
CA GLU A 203 -11.62 -0.11 11.12
C GLU A 203 -12.56 -0.83 10.14
N GLN A 204 -12.10 -1.04 8.90
CA GLN A 204 -12.90 -1.64 7.82
C GLN A 204 -13.20 -3.14 8.03
N ASN A 205 -12.28 -3.87 8.64
CA ASN A 205 -12.38 -5.33 8.78
C ASN A 205 -12.54 -5.83 10.23
N ARG A 206 -12.48 -4.91 11.22
CA ARG A 206 -12.50 -5.26 12.63
C ARG A 206 -13.74 -6.10 13.00
N ARG A 207 -14.93 -5.69 12.54
CA ARG A 207 -16.18 -6.41 12.79
C ARG A 207 -16.27 -7.79 12.14
N LEU A 208 -15.47 -8.02 11.09
CA LEU A 208 -15.38 -9.33 10.44
C LEU A 208 -14.44 -10.28 11.20
N LEU A 209 -13.49 -9.74 11.95
CA LEU A 209 -12.44 -10.48 12.63
C LEU A 209 -12.69 -10.65 14.13
N PHE A 210 -13.37 -9.69 14.76
CA PHE A 210 -13.60 -9.66 16.19
C PHE A 210 -15.07 -9.41 16.51
N THR A 211 -15.56 -10.06 17.56
CA THR A 211 -16.82 -9.80 18.21
C THR A 211 -16.75 -8.52 19.05
N GLU A 212 -17.88 -8.07 19.59
CA GLU A 212 -17.93 -6.86 20.43
C GLU A 212 -17.09 -6.98 21.70
N ASN A 213 -16.96 -8.17 22.26
CA ASN A 213 -16.13 -8.45 23.44
C ASN A 213 -14.63 -8.61 23.12
N GLY A 214 -14.22 -8.42 21.86
CA GLY A 214 -12.83 -8.49 21.41
C GLY A 214 -12.31 -9.91 21.11
N SER A 215 -13.11 -10.96 21.27
CA SER A 215 -12.75 -12.32 20.87
C SER A 215 -12.80 -12.46 19.35
N PRO A 216 -11.99 -13.35 18.74
CA PRO A 216 -12.10 -13.63 17.32
C PRO A 216 -13.52 -14.14 16.95
N THR A 217 -14.04 -13.66 15.82
CA THR A 217 -15.20 -14.30 15.18
C THR A 217 -14.83 -15.69 14.67
N GLU A 218 -15.80 -16.50 14.25
CA GLU A 218 -15.52 -17.78 13.57
C GLU A 218 -14.57 -17.58 12.38
N ARG A 219 -14.78 -16.53 11.57
CA ARG A 219 -13.86 -16.16 10.48
C ARG A 219 -12.50 -15.75 11.00
N GLY A 220 -12.44 -14.94 12.05
CA GLY A 220 -11.19 -14.54 12.68
C GLY A 220 -10.40 -15.76 13.18
N GLN A 221 -11.07 -16.71 13.83
CA GLN A 221 -10.44 -17.94 14.31
C GLN A 221 -9.94 -18.82 13.16
N ALA A 222 -10.70 -18.95 12.08
CA ALA A 222 -10.27 -19.70 10.90
C ALA A 222 -8.99 -19.10 10.27
N ILE A 223 -8.90 -17.76 10.19
CA ILE A 223 -7.71 -17.05 9.73
C ILE A 223 -6.52 -17.32 10.66
N LEU A 224 -6.70 -17.22 11.97
CA LEU A 224 -5.66 -17.50 12.96
C LEU A 224 -5.17 -18.94 12.88
N ASN A 225 -6.08 -19.89 12.69
CA ASN A 225 -5.76 -21.30 12.55
C ASN A 225 -4.92 -21.57 11.27
N HIS A 226 -5.19 -20.83 10.20
CA HIS A 226 -4.44 -20.93 8.96
C HIS A 226 -3.11 -20.15 8.98
N THR A 227 -2.97 -19.14 9.83
CA THR A 227 -1.73 -18.36 9.95
C THR A 227 -0.73 -19.07 10.86
N PRO A 228 0.47 -19.48 10.38
CA PRO A 228 1.47 -20.16 11.22
C PRO A 228 1.88 -19.40 12.47
N LEU A 229 2.02 -18.06 12.42
CA LEU A 229 2.32 -17.24 13.59
C LEU A 229 1.15 -17.10 14.58
N LYS A 230 -0.04 -17.64 14.28
CA LYS A 230 -1.23 -17.70 15.16
C LYS A 230 -1.72 -16.37 15.69
N ARG A 231 -1.44 -15.30 14.99
CA ARG A 231 -1.90 -13.94 15.31
C ARG A 231 -2.15 -13.12 14.06
N PHE A 232 -2.85 -12.03 14.20
CA PHE A 232 -2.93 -10.99 13.20
C PHE A 232 -1.65 -10.14 13.19
N GLY A 233 -1.33 -9.55 12.04
CA GLY A 233 -0.25 -8.58 11.93
C GLY A 233 -0.64 -7.23 12.55
N GLN A 234 0.36 -6.51 13.05
CA GLN A 234 0.21 -5.11 13.45
C GLN A 234 0.74 -4.21 12.33
N PRO A 235 0.08 -3.07 12.03
CA PRO A 235 0.46 -2.21 10.90
C PRO A 235 1.94 -1.80 10.91
N GLU A 236 2.53 -1.65 12.09
CA GLU A 236 3.93 -1.28 12.30
C GLU A 236 4.90 -2.38 11.84
N GLU A 237 4.44 -3.63 11.72
CA GLU A 237 5.28 -4.76 11.25
C GLU A 237 5.56 -4.69 9.73
N LEU A 238 4.90 -3.77 9.01
CA LEU A 238 5.26 -3.44 7.63
C LEU A 238 6.51 -2.55 7.53
N ALA A 239 6.92 -1.89 8.64
CA ALA A 239 7.97 -0.88 8.63
C ALA A 239 9.29 -1.40 8.03
N GLY A 240 9.77 -2.57 8.48
CA GLY A 240 11.02 -3.14 7.99
C GLY A 240 10.99 -3.42 6.48
N ALA A 241 9.88 -3.98 5.98
CA ALA A 241 9.70 -4.28 4.56
C ALA A 241 9.66 -2.99 3.70
N ILE A 242 8.95 -1.97 4.17
CA ILE A 242 8.85 -0.67 3.49
C ILE A 242 10.20 0.02 3.43
N VAL A 243 10.90 0.15 4.56
CA VAL A 243 12.20 0.85 4.61
C VAL A 243 13.25 0.09 3.79
N PHE A 244 13.26 -1.25 3.84
CA PHE A 244 14.12 -2.09 3.00
C PHE A 244 13.92 -1.79 1.51
N LEU A 245 12.66 -1.87 1.01
CA LEU A 245 12.39 -1.64 -0.41
C LEU A 245 12.58 -0.18 -0.82
N ALA A 246 12.35 0.77 0.08
CA ALA A 246 12.56 2.19 -0.15
C ALA A 246 14.05 2.54 -0.29
N SER A 247 14.92 1.91 0.51
CA SER A 247 16.34 2.23 0.57
C SER A 247 17.10 1.78 -0.69
N PRO A 248 17.77 2.70 -1.40
CA PRO A 248 18.67 2.32 -2.49
C PRO A 248 19.91 1.56 -2.01
N ALA A 249 20.38 1.81 -0.79
CA ALA A 249 21.53 1.13 -0.22
C ALA A 249 21.21 -0.33 0.17
N ALA A 250 20.00 -0.59 0.72
CA ALA A 250 19.60 -1.91 1.16
C ALA A 250 19.06 -2.79 0.03
N SER A 251 18.39 -2.21 -0.95
CA SER A 251 17.64 -2.96 -1.98
C SER A 251 17.90 -2.48 -3.42
N GLY A 252 19.05 -1.86 -3.69
CA GLY A 252 19.39 -1.30 -5.01
C GLY A 252 19.38 -2.30 -6.16
N PHE A 253 19.51 -3.60 -5.88
CA PHE A 253 19.44 -4.67 -6.90
C PHE A 253 18.14 -5.49 -6.83
N VAL A 254 17.11 -4.99 -6.10
CA VAL A 254 15.81 -5.65 -5.92
C VAL A 254 14.75 -4.89 -6.72
N THR A 255 14.25 -5.51 -7.79
CA THR A 255 13.10 -5.01 -8.58
C THR A 255 12.27 -6.18 -9.11
N GLY A 256 10.95 -5.98 -9.25
CA GLY A 256 10.01 -7.03 -9.67
C GLY A 256 9.66 -8.04 -8.57
N MET A 257 10.13 -7.81 -7.33
CA MET A 257 9.89 -8.69 -6.19
C MET A 257 8.50 -8.44 -5.59
N ASP A 258 7.90 -9.51 -5.07
CA ASP A 258 6.77 -9.44 -4.12
C ASP A 258 7.22 -9.94 -2.74
N LEU A 259 7.24 -9.03 -1.77
CA LEU A 259 7.65 -9.33 -0.39
C LEU A 259 6.42 -9.62 0.47
N ARG A 260 6.30 -10.87 0.94
CA ARG A 260 5.19 -11.30 1.78
C ARG A 260 5.43 -10.91 3.24
N VAL A 261 4.43 -10.26 3.84
CA VAL A 261 4.40 -9.92 5.27
C VAL A 261 3.05 -10.42 5.81
N ASP A 262 2.93 -11.73 5.97
CA ASP A 262 1.65 -12.43 6.14
C ASP A 262 1.60 -13.42 7.30
N GLY A 263 2.64 -13.45 8.15
CA GLY A 263 2.72 -14.41 9.26
C GLY A 263 2.81 -15.87 8.82
N GLY A 264 3.21 -16.11 7.54
CA GLY A 264 3.31 -17.44 6.93
C GLY A 264 2.01 -17.92 6.31
N PHE A 265 0.98 -17.08 6.19
CA PHE A 265 -0.33 -17.48 5.67
C PHE A 265 -0.24 -18.19 4.32
N LEU A 266 0.55 -17.66 3.38
CA LEU A 266 0.74 -18.25 2.05
C LEU A 266 1.74 -19.43 2.00
N ALA A 267 2.41 -19.73 3.10
CA ALA A 267 3.30 -20.88 3.22
C ALA A 267 2.58 -22.11 3.81
N GLN A 268 1.36 -21.94 4.35
CA GLN A 268 0.57 -23.02 4.92
C GLN A 268 0.08 -23.95 3.79
N THR A 269 0.39 -25.23 3.94
CA THR A 269 -0.13 -26.33 3.14
C THR A 269 -1.15 -27.16 3.96
N LEU A 270 -1.45 -28.36 3.54
CA LEU A 270 -2.36 -29.28 4.25
C LEU A 270 -1.91 -29.59 5.68
#